data_aabc33abee8a2a3fcb1b6332a3c605e6
#
_entry.id   aabc33abee8a2a3fcb1b6332a3c605e6
#
_cell.length_a   1.000
_cell.length_b   1.000
_cell.length_c   1.000
_cell.angle_alpha   90.00
_cell.angle_beta   90.00
_cell.angle_gamma   90.00
#
_symmetry.space_group_name_H-M   'P 1'
#
loop_
_entity.id
_entity.type
_entity.pdbx_description
1 polymer ?
#
loop_
_entity_poly.entity_id
_entity_poly.type
_entity_poly.pdbx_seq_one_letter_code
_entity_poly.pdbx_strand_id
1 'polypeptide(L)'
;DKDAFSMISEIIRPETFYEPRNQKIYQAIQNLNMSERPVDIMTVTEELKKEGNIDDIGGTGYVLDISAHVASSANVEYHAHILAQKYLARQLIQFASRIEEKAFDDTVDVDALMQEAEGTLFEISQKNMKQDYTQIDPIIEQAVNILQNASANTGGLTGVPTGYTQLDDMTSGWQQSDLVIIAGRPAMGKTSFALSLAKNIAVDYRIPTAFFSLE
;
A
#
# COMPACT_ATOMS: atom_id res chain seq x y z
N ASP A 1 -13.76 -18.73 14.94
CA ASP A 1 -12.73 -19.44 14.17
C ASP A 1 -11.51 -18.52 14.02
N LYS A 2 -10.36 -18.87 14.64
CA LYS A 2 -9.15 -18.03 14.62
C LYS A 2 -8.54 -17.95 13.22
N ASP A 3 -8.62 -19.01 12.46
CA ASP A 3 -8.07 -19.09 11.12
C ASP A 3 -8.86 -18.16 10.17
N ALA A 4 -10.19 -18.14 10.31
CA ALA A 4 -11.05 -17.26 9.54
C ALA A 4 -10.76 -15.77 9.79
N PHE A 5 -10.45 -15.39 11.04
CA PHE A 5 -10.10 -13.99 11.35
C PHE A 5 -8.76 -13.61 10.72
N SER A 6 -7.76 -14.48 10.80
CA SER A 6 -6.44 -14.22 10.19
C SER A 6 -6.55 -13.99 8.69
N MET A 7 -7.39 -14.74 7.98
CA MET A 7 -7.61 -14.58 6.53
C MET A 7 -8.22 -13.22 6.15
N ILE A 8 -9.11 -12.68 6.99
CA ILE A 8 -9.83 -11.44 6.65
C ILE A 8 -9.22 -10.18 7.25
N SER A 9 -8.38 -10.28 8.27
CA SER A 9 -7.80 -9.13 8.98
C SER A 9 -6.94 -8.22 8.09
N GLU A 10 -6.44 -8.75 6.98
CA GLU A 10 -5.67 -8.01 5.97
C GLU A 10 -6.57 -7.38 4.90
N ILE A 11 -7.78 -7.92 4.71
CA ILE A 11 -8.72 -7.49 3.65
C ILE A 11 -9.63 -6.39 4.15
N ILE A 12 -10.11 -6.51 5.40
CA ILE A 12 -11.10 -5.58 5.97
C ILE A 12 -10.60 -4.94 7.26
N ARG A 13 -11.09 -3.74 7.48
CA ARG A 13 -10.86 -2.93 8.68
C ARG A 13 -12.22 -2.52 9.27
N PRO A 14 -12.28 -1.99 10.51
CA PRO A 14 -13.54 -1.52 11.06
C PRO A 14 -14.31 -0.57 10.13
N GLU A 15 -13.61 0.36 9.47
CA GLU A 15 -14.19 1.35 8.56
C GLU A 15 -14.78 0.73 7.29
N THR A 16 -14.42 -0.52 6.99
CA THR A 16 -14.96 -1.26 5.83
C THR A 16 -16.48 -1.50 5.97
N PHE A 17 -16.95 -1.61 7.21
CA PHE A 17 -18.38 -1.78 7.48
C PHE A 17 -19.14 -0.47 7.33
N TYR A 18 -20.32 -0.53 6.71
CA TYR A 18 -21.19 0.63 6.53
C TYR A 18 -21.85 1.06 7.86
N GLU A 19 -22.38 0.09 8.61
CA GLU A 19 -23.04 0.32 9.88
C GLU A 19 -22.04 0.57 11.00
N PRO A 20 -22.12 1.71 11.73
CA PRO A 20 -21.21 2.01 12.84
C PRO A 20 -21.21 0.93 13.95
N ARG A 21 -22.36 0.25 14.15
CA ARG A 21 -22.48 -0.86 15.11
C ARG A 21 -21.54 -2.01 14.75
N ASN A 22 -21.47 -2.36 13.48
CA ASN A 22 -20.61 -3.43 12.99
C ASN A 22 -19.13 -3.02 13.02
N GLN A 23 -18.81 -1.74 12.81
CA GLN A 23 -17.46 -1.21 13.00
C GLN A 23 -16.97 -1.43 14.43
N LYS A 24 -17.79 -1.08 15.43
CA LYS A 24 -17.48 -1.26 16.85
C LYS A 24 -17.34 -2.73 17.23
N ILE A 25 -18.22 -3.59 16.73
CA ILE A 25 -18.12 -5.04 16.95
C ILE A 25 -16.83 -5.60 16.36
N TYR A 26 -16.49 -5.22 15.12
CA TYR A 26 -15.27 -5.69 14.49
C TYR A 26 -14.01 -5.17 15.21
N GLN A 27 -14.01 -3.92 15.70
CA GLN A 27 -12.94 -3.37 16.52
C GLN A 27 -12.75 -4.17 17.81
N ALA A 28 -13.82 -4.51 18.51
CA ALA A 28 -13.75 -5.35 19.71
C ALA A 28 -13.19 -6.75 19.41
N ILE A 29 -13.56 -7.35 18.27
CA ILE A 29 -12.99 -8.62 17.81
C ILE A 29 -11.48 -8.48 17.53
N GLN A 30 -11.03 -7.40 16.89
CA GLN A 30 -9.60 -7.13 16.67
C GLN A 30 -8.84 -7.00 17.99
N ASN A 31 -9.37 -6.25 18.96
CA ASN A 31 -8.74 -6.04 20.27
C ASN A 31 -8.60 -7.37 21.04
N LEU A 32 -9.61 -8.22 20.98
CA LEU A 32 -9.57 -9.56 21.59
C LEU A 32 -8.52 -10.45 20.92
N ASN A 33 -8.45 -10.43 19.58
CA ASN A 33 -7.47 -11.21 18.85
C ASN A 33 -6.02 -10.74 19.11
N MET A 34 -5.79 -9.43 19.15
CA MET A 34 -4.47 -8.86 19.49
C MET A 34 -4.03 -9.20 20.91
N SER A 35 -5.01 -9.38 21.83
CA SER A 35 -4.77 -9.77 23.21
C SER A 35 -4.73 -11.30 23.41
N GLU A 36 -4.74 -12.08 22.33
CA GLU A 36 -4.78 -13.55 22.32
C GLU A 36 -5.95 -14.14 23.14
N ARG A 37 -7.01 -13.37 23.34
CA ARG A 37 -8.21 -13.81 24.05
C ARG A 37 -9.17 -14.55 23.10
N PRO A 38 -9.94 -15.52 23.60
CA PRO A 38 -10.95 -16.20 22.77
C PRO A 38 -12.00 -15.21 22.26
N VAL A 39 -12.43 -15.40 21.02
CA VAL A 39 -13.46 -14.57 20.38
C VAL A 39 -14.77 -15.37 20.35
N ASP A 40 -15.67 -15.01 21.25
CA ASP A 40 -17.02 -15.55 21.36
C ASP A 40 -18.01 -14.43 21.76
N ILE A 41 -19.29 -14.75 21.80
CA ILE A 41 -20.35 -13.77 22.09
C ILE A 41 -20.13 -13.11 23.47
N MET A 42 -19.67 -13.87 24.46
CA MET A 42 -19.49 -13.38 25.82
C MET A 42 -18.30 -12.41 25.89
N THR A 43 -17.16 -12.81 25.33
CA THR A 43 -15.94 -11.99 25.36
C THR A 43 -16.07 -10.71 24.52
N VAL A 44 -16.73 -10.77 23.35
CA VAL A 44 -17.05 -9.60 22.53
C VAL A 44 -17.99 -8.65 23.28
N THR A 45 -19.03 -9.18 23.93
CA THR A 45 -19.95 -8.37 24.72
C THR A 45 -19.26 -7.70 25.93
N GLU A 46 -18.33 -8.41 26.58
CA GLU A 46 -17.54 -7.88 27.69
C GLU A 46 -16.60 -6.76 27.23
N GLU A 47 -15.90 -6.95 26.10
CA GLU A 47 -15.02 -5.93 25.55
C GLU A 47 -15.79 -4.68 25.13
N LEU A 48 -16.95 -4.84 24.49
CA LEU A 48 -17.84 -3.73 24.14
C LEU A 48 -18.37 -2.97 25.36
N LYS A 49 -18.65 -3.68 26.48
CA LYS A 49 -19.03 -3.04 27.76
C LYS A 49 -17.87 -2.25 28.35
N LYS A 50 -16.68 -2.81 28.35
CA LYS A 50 -15.45 -2.18 28.85
C LYS A 50 -15.13 -0.90 28.08
N GLU A 51 -15.38 -0.88 26.76
CA GLU A 51 -15.22 0.28 25.90
C GLU A 51 -16.37 1.28 25.98
N GLY A 52 -17.45 0.98 26.70
CA GLY A 52 -18.64 1.81 26.77
C GLY A 52 -19.50 1.81 25.51
N ASN A 53 -19.27 0.90 24.57
CA ASN A 53 -19.91 0.86 23.27
C ASN A 53 -21.18 -0.03 23.22
N ILE A 54 -21.51 -0.73 24.29
CA ILE A 54 -22.59 -1.72 24.29
C ILE A 54 -23.96 -1.11 23.99
N ASP A 55 -24.24 0.08 24.52
CA ASP A 55 -25.54 0.76 24.31
C ASP A 55 -25.64 1.30 22.87
N ASP A 56 -24.55 1.80 22.33
CA ASP A 56 -24.47 2.34 20.97
C ASP A 56 -24.75 1.29 19.90
N ILE A 57 -24.41 0.04 20.15
CA ILE A 57 -24.66 -1.04 19.19
C ILE A 57 -26.08 -1.63 19.32
N GLY A 58 -26.86 -1.23 20.33
CA GLY A 58 -28.19 -1.76 20.59
C GLY A 58 -28.21 -2.94 21.58
N GLY A 59 -27.19 -3.01 22.44
CA GLY A 59 -27.09 -3.99 23.52
C GLY A 59 -26.61 -5.37 23.07
N THR A 60 -26.56 -6.29 24.03
CA THR A 60 -26.14 -7.70 23.81
C THR A 60 -27.02 -8.44 22.80
N GLY A 61 -28.31 -8.04 22.68
CA GLY A 61 -29.25 -8.64 21.74
C GLY A 61 -28.80 -8.55 20.29
N TYR A 62 -28.18 -7.43 19.89
CA TYR A 62 -27.67 -7.25 18.53
C TYR A 62 -26.48 -8.19 18.22
N VAL A 63 -25.58 -8.41 19.17
CA VAL A 63 -24.47 -9.36 19.01
C VAL A 63 -24.99 -10.79 18.85
N LEU A 64 -26.00 -11.16 19.64
CA LEU A 64 -26.66 -12.45 19.53
C LEU A 64 -27.37 -12.64 18.19
N ASP A 65 -28.07 -11.61 17.73
CA ASP A 65 -28.82 -11.65 16.47
C ASP A 65 -27.86 -11.83 15.27
N ILE A 66 -26.79 -11.06 15.20
CA ILE A 66 -25.77 -11.25 14.14
C ILE A 66 -25.19 -12.66 14.16
N SER A 67 -24.85 -13.18 15.34
CA SER A 67 -24.26 -14.53 15.45
C SER A 67 -25.21 -15.63 15.05
N ALA A 68 -26.52 -15.46 15.27
CA ALA A 68 -27.53 -16.42 14.90
C ALA A 68 -27.78 -16.53 13.39
N HIS A 69 -27.47 -15.47 12.64
CA HIS A 69 -27.67 -15.45 11.19
C HIS A 69 -26.51 -16.07 10.38
N VAL A 70 -25.40 -16.47 11.03
CA VAL A 70 -24.22 -17.04 10.35
C VAL A 70 -24.22 -18.55 10.49
N ALA A 71 -24.40 -19.27 9.38
CA ALA A 71 -24.40 -20.74 9.38
C ALA A 71 -22.97 -21.33 9.22
N SER A 72 -22.03 -20.62 8.63
CA SER A 72 -20.68 -21.13 8.33
C SER A 72 -19.68 -20.02 8.05
N SER A 73 -18.40 -20.25 8.37
CA SER A 73 -17.25 -19.40 8.01
C SER A 73 -16.62 -19.75 6.65
N ALA A 74 -17.16 -20.74 5.93
CA ALA A 74 -16.54 -21.30 4.72
C ALA A 74 -16.25 -20.28 3.60
N ASN A 75 -17.02 -19.18 3.51
CA ASN A 75 -16.88 -18.17 2.47
C ASN A 75 -16.51 -16.79 3.04
N VAL A 76 -15.91 -16.74 4.23
CA VAL A 76 -15.65 -15.48 4.92
C VAL A 76 -14.73 -14.57 4.12
N GLU A 77 -13.71 -15.10 3.45
CA GLU A 77 -12.78 -14.36 2.61
C GLU A 77 -13.50 -13.72 1.41
N TYR A 78 -14.33 -14.48 0.73
CA TYR A 78 -15.12 -13.96 -0.40
C TYR A 78 -16.04 -12.81 0.04
N HIS A 79 -16.70 -12.95 1.20
CA HIS A 79 -17.54 -11.89 1.76
C HIS A 79 -16.72 -10.66 2.18
N ALA A 80 -15.51 -10.87 2.73
CA ALA A 80 -14.60 -9.78 3.05
C ALA A 80 -14.20 -8.97 1.81
N HIS A 81 -13.92 -9.63 0.69
CA HIS A 81 -13.65 -8.96 -0.58
C HIS A 81 -14.84 -8.14 -1.10
N ILE A 82 -16.07 -8.67 -0.97
CA ILE A 82 -17.27 -7.90 -1.32
C ILE A 82 -17.37 -6.63 -0.47
N LEU A 83 -17.16 -6.74 0.85
CA LEU A 83 -17.18 -5.60 1.76
C LEU A 83 -16.12 -4.58 1.39
N ALA A 84 -14.89 -5.01 1.10
CA ALA A 84 -13.79 -4.15 0.69
C ALA A 84 -14.11 -3.40 -0.63
N GLN A 85 -14.67 -4.09 -1.63
CA GLN A 85 -15.12 -3.45 -2.87
C GLN A 85 -16.21 -2.39 -2.63
N LYS A 86 -17.19 -2.69 -1.77
CA LYS A 86 -18.26 -1.74 -1.43
C LYS A 86 -17.72 -0.54 -0.65
N TYR A 87 -16.74 -0.76 0.22
CA TYR A 87 -16.06 0.32 0.92
C TYR A 87 -15.30 1.24 -0.04
N LEU A 88 -14.51 0.67 -0.96
CA LEU A 88 -13.82 1.44 -1.99
C LEU A 88 -14.79 2.28 -2.83
N ALA A 89 -15.91 1.69 -3.25
CA ALA A 89 -16.93 2.42 -4.00
C ALA A 89 -17.50 3.59 -3.19
N ARG A 90 -17.74 3.43 -1.87
CA ARG A 90 -18.19 4.52 -0.99
C ARG A 90 -17.14 5.62 -0.88
N GLN A 91 -15.86 5.26 -0.74
CA GLN A 91 -14.77 6.25 -0.69
C GLN A 91 -14.69 7.07 -1.98
N LEU A 92 -14.83 6.42 -3.14
CA LEU A 92 -14.86 7.11 -4.43
C LEU A 92 -16.07 8.04 -4.58
N ILE A 93 -17.24 7.63 -4.12
CA ILE A 93 -18.44 8.48 -4.12
C ILE A 93 -18.23 9.71 -3.23
N GLN A 94 -17.72 9.51 -2.01
CA GLN A 94 -17.45 10.62 -1.08
C GLN A 94 -16.38 11.57 -1.62
N PHE A 95 -15.35 11.04 -2.24
CA PHE A 95 -14.31 11.81 -2.92
C PHE A 95 -14.91 12.65 -4.04
N ALA A 96 -15.69 12.04 -4.95
CA ALA A 96 -16.30 12.74 -6.07
C ALA A 96 -17.22 13.88 -5.60
N SER A 97 -18.09 13.63 -4.60
CA SER A 97 -18.98 14.63 -4.04
C SER A 97 -18.22 15.80 -3.40
N ARG A 98 -17.11 15.53 -2.72
CA ARG A 98 -16.28 16.59 -2.11
C ARG A 98 -15.57 17.43 -3.15
N ILE A 99 -15.07 16.82 -4.23
CA ILE A 99 -14.43 17.55 -5.33
C ILE A 99 -15.48 18.39 -6.07
N GLU A 100 -16.67 17.83 -6.31
CA GLU A 100 -17.77 18.55 -6.92
C GLU A 100 -18.16 19.80 -6.11
N GLU A 101 -18.36 19.65 -4.79
CA GLU A 101 -18.70 20.77 -3.89
C GLU A 101 -17.64 21.89 -3.96
N LYS A 102 -16.36 21.52 -3.89
CA LYS A 102 -15.26 22.49 -3.94
C LYS A 102 -15.10 23.15 -5.32
N ALA A 103 -15.43 22.44 -6.40
CA ALA A 103 -15.34 22.98 -7.75
C ALA A 103 -16.42 24.06 -8.05
N PHE A 104 -17.52 24.07 -7.29
CA PHE A 104 -18.52 25.13 -7.34
C PHE A 104 -18.20 26.34 -6.46
N ASP A 105 -17.15 26.27 -5.64
CA ASP A 105 -16.72 27.38 -4.78
C ASP A 105 -15.70 28.25 -5.54
N ASP A 106 -16.15 29.43 -5.98
CA ASP A 106 -15.33 30.39 -6.73
C ASP A 106 -14.11 30.91 -5.94
N THR A 107 -14.01 30.63 -4.64
CA THR A 107 -12.88 31.03 -3.79
C THR A 107 -11.75 30.02 -3.81
N VAL A 108 -11.98 28.82 -4.31
CA VAL A 108 -10.97 27.74 -4.35
C VAL A 108 -10.12 27.87 -5.61
N ASP A 109 -8.82 27.86 -5.44
CA ASP A 109 -7.88 27.80 -6.56
C ASP A 109 -7.94 26.44 -7.25
N VAL A 110 -8.14 26.46 -8.58
CA VAL A 110 -8.31 25.25 -9.38
C VAL A 110 -7.05 24.36 -9.37
N ASP A 111 -5.86 24.97 -9.38
CA ASP A 111 -4.61 24.20 -9.35
C ASP A 111 -4.41 23.51 -8.01
N ALA A 112 -4.77 24.19 -6.91
CA ALA A 112 -4.77 23.59 -5.57
C ALA A 112 -5.79 22.44 -5.44
N LEU A 113 -6.99 22.60 -6.05
CA LEU A 113 -8.02 21.57 -6.08
C LEU A 113 -7.56 20.33 -6.87
N MET A 114 -6.87 20.51 -7.99
CA MET A 114 -6.28 19.42 -8.76
C MET A 114 -5.26 18.63 -7.94
N GLN A 115 -4.34 19.32 -7.26
CA GLN A 115 -3.36 18.67 -6.39
C GLN A 115 -4.00 17.89 -5.24
N GLU A 116 -5.04 18.45 -4.62
CA GLU A 116 -5.81 17.76 -3.58
C GLU A 116 -6.50 16.50 -4.14
N ALA A 117 -7.08 16.60 -5.34
CA ALA A 117 -7.75 15.49 -6.00
C ALA A 117 -6.79 14.36 -6.31
N GLU A 118 -5.63 14.66 -6.90
CA GLU A 118 -4.56 13.69 -7.20
C GLU A 118 -4.05 13.02 -5.93
N GLY A 119 -3.75 13.79 -4.89
CA GLY A 119 -3.27 13.26 -3.60
C GLY A 119 -4.28 12.34 -2.95
N THR A 120 -5.56 12.74 -2.89
CA THR A 120 -6.61 11.92 -2.28
C THR A 120 -6.87 10.64 -3.08
N LEU A 121 -6.89 10.72 -4.42
CA LEU A 121 -7.07 9.54 -5.26
C LEU A 121 -5.91 8.55 -5.11
N PHE A 122 -4.69 9.07 -5.01
CA PHE A 122 -3.50 8.27 -4.74
C PHE A 122 -3.59 7.55 -3.39
N GLU A 123 -4.01 8.24 -2.33
CA GLU A 123 -4.21 7.62 -1.01
C GLU A 123 -5.27 6.51 -1.03
N ILE A 124 -6.42 6.74 -1.71
CA ILE A 124 -7.45 5.74 -1.88
C ILE A 124 -6.91 4.52 -2.62
N SER A 125 -6.13 4.74 -3.69
CA SER A 125 -5.49 3.69 -4.46
C SER A 125 -4.48 2.90 -3.62
N GLN A 126 -3.59 3.59 -2.90
CA GLN A 126 -2.55 2.96 -2.08
C GLN A 126 -3.12 2.11 -0.93
N LYS A 127 -4.15 2.63 -0.23
CA LYS A 127 -4.83 1.90 0.86
C LYS A 127 -5.53 0.63 0.39
N ASN A 128 -5.91 0.58 -0.89
CA ASN A 128 -6.61 -0.54 -1.51
C ASN A 128 -5.70 -1.40 -2.40
N MET A 129 -4.46 -1.00 -2.62
CA MET A 129 -3.49 -1.92 -3.20
C MET A 129 -3.32 -3.08 -2.22
N LYS A 130 -3.74 -4.26 -2.65
CA LYS A 130 -3.40 -5.50 -1.98
C LYS A 130 -1.89 -5.47 -1.76
N GLN A 131 -1.45 -5.72 -0.54
CA GLN A 131 -0.14 -6.29 -0.37
C GLN A 131 -0.23 -7.66 -1.05
N ASP A 132 0.10 -7.71 -2.34
CA ASP A 132 0.23 -8.96 -3.05
C ASP A 132 1.36 -9.71 -2.36
N TYR A 133 0.99 -10.61 -1.46
CA TYR A 133 1.93 -11.62 -0.98
C TYR A 133 2.30 -12.46 -2.19
N THR A 134 3.44 -12.19 -2.75
CA THR A 134 4.01 -13.04 -3.79
C THR A 134 4.51 -14.28 -3.08
N GLN A 135 4.02 -15.45 -3.50
CA GLN A 135 4.60 -16.72 -3.02
C GLN A 135 6.11 -16.66 -3.18
N ILE A 136 6.83 -17.18 -2.20
CA ILE A 136 8.30 -17.10 -2.16
C ILE A 136 8.96 -17.83 -3.34
N ASP A 137 8.30 -18.88 -3.86
CA ASP A 137 8.86 -19.70 -4.94
C ASP A 137 9.19 -18.93 -6.23
N PRO A 138 8.30 -18.07 -6.79
CA PRO A 138 8.65 -17.21 -7.93
C PRO A 138 9.77 -16.23 -7.62
N ILE A 139 9.87 -15.74 -6.37
CA ILE A 139 10.94 -14.82 -5.95
C ILE A 139 12.28 -15.56 -5.91
N ILE A 140 12.31 -16.79 -5.41
CA ILE A 140 13.51 -17.64 -5.40
C ILE A 140 13.95 -17.93 -6.83
N GLU A 141 13.04 -18.31 -7.72
CA GLU A 141 13.38 -18.56 -9.13
C GLU A 141 13.96 -17.30 -9.80
N GLN A 142 13.38 -16.14 -9.57
CA GLN A 142 13.93 -14.87 -10.07
C GLN A 142 15.32 -14.60 -9.51
N ALA A 143 15.53 -14.79 -8.20
CA ALA A 143 16.83 -14.60 -7.56
C ALA A 143 17.89 -15.55 -8.14
N VAL A 144 17.55 -16.82 -8.34
CA VAL A 144 18.45 -17.82 -8.96
C VAL A 144 18.79 -17.42 -10.40
N ASN A 145 17.81 -16.95 -11.18
CA ASN A 145 18.04 -16.48 -12.54
C ASN A 145 18.96 -15.25 -12.57
N ILE A 146 18.77 -14.30 -11.65
CA ILE A 146 19.65 -13.12 -11.51
C ILE A 146 21.08 -13.57 -11.18
N LEU A 147 21.27 -14.48 -10.25
CA LEU A 147 22.57 -15.00 -9.87
C LEU A 147 23.24 -15.75 -11.03
N GLN A 148 22.50 -16.59 -11.78
CA GLN A 148 23.00 -17.28 -12.94
C GLN A 148 23.44 -16.32 -14.06
N ASN A 149 22.64 -15.29 -14.33
CA ASN A 149 22.97 -14.26 -15.30
C ASN A 149 24.18 -13.41 -14.86
N ALA A 150 24.30 -13.08 -13.57
CA ALA A 150 25.45 -12.40 -13.02
C ALA A 150 26.73 -13.23 -13.13
N SER A 151 26.64 -14.54 -12.88
CA SER A 151 27.80 -15.44 -13.02
C SER A 151 28.20 -15.70 -14.47
N ALA A 152 27.29 -15.58 -15.42
CA ALA A 152 27.55 -15.71 -16.86
C ALA A 152 28.16 -14.42 -17.45
N ASN A 153 27.92 -13.27 -16.84
CA ASN A 153 28.49 -11.99 -17.27
C ASN A 153 29.94 -11.86 -16.77
N THR A 154 30.86 -12.25 -17.62
CA THR A 154 32.33 -12.13 -17.37
C THR A 154 32.83 -10.67 -17.21
N GLY A 155 31.98 -9.67 -17.35
CA GLY A 155 32.30 -8.25 -17.21
C GLY A 155 32.14 -7.64 -15.81
N GLY A 156 31.64 -8.40 -14.81
CA GLY A 156 31.55 -7.94 -13.42
C GLY A 156 30.44 -6.89 -13.12
N LEU A 157 29.75 -6.37 -14.13
CA LEU A 157 28.69 -5.38 -13.98
C LEU A 157 27.34 -6.09 -13.86
N THR A 158 26.68 -5.92 -12.72
CA THR A 158 25.34 -6.46 -12.46
C THR A 158 24.23 -5.42 -12.64
N GLY A 159 24.60 -4.14 -12.53
CA GLY A 159 23.70 -2.99 -12.66
C GLY A 159 23.87 -2.19 -13.96
N VAL A 160 23.25 -1.03 -14.00
CA VAL A 160 23.34 -0.07 -15.11
C VAL A 160 24.74 0.54 -15.14
N PRO A 161 25.52 0.40 -16.21
CA PRO A 161 26.86 0.98 -16.31
C PRO A 161 26.81 2.49 -16.35
N THR A 162 27.72 3.15 -15.64
CA THR A 162 27.84 4.61 -15.62
C THR A 162 28.69 5.17 -16.76
N GLY A 163 29.51 4.31 -17.37
CA GLY A 163 30.51 4.69 -18.36
C GLY A 163 31.80 5.23 -17.76
N TYR A 164 31.94 5.20 -16.43
CA TYR A 164 33.17 5.51 -15.72
C TYR A 164 33.71 4.24 -15.08
N THR A 165 34.76 3.65 -15.67
CA THR A 165 35.28 2.34 -15.28
C THR A 165 35.56 2.21 -13.78
N GLN A 166 36.21 3.22 -13.18
CA GLN A 166 36.50 3.20 -11.75
C GLN A 166 35.25 3.23 -10.87
N LEU A 167 34.22 3.94 -11.29
CA LEU A 167 32.92 3.98 -10.59
C LEU A 167 32.19 2.67 -10.75
N ASP A 168 32.19 2.13 -11.95
CA ASP A 168 31.57 0.85 -12.27
C ASP A 168 32.27 -0.32 -11.55
N ASP A 169 33.61 -0.30 -11.42
CA ASP A 169 34.36 -1.29 -10.64
C ASP A 169 34.03 -1.22 -9.14
N MET A 170 33.75 -0.03 -8.60
CA MET A 170 33.40 0.15 -7.19
C MET A 170 31.95 -0.21 -6.86
N THR A 171 31.03 0.02 -7.79
CA THR A 171 29.57 -0.12 -7.56
C THR A 171 28.98 -1.34 -8.24
N SER A 172 29.70 -1.99 -9.14
CA SER A 172 29.20 -3.02 -10.06
C SER A 172 28.06 -2.52 -10.96
N GLY A 173 28.03 -1.21 -11.25
CA GLY A 173 26.93 -0.50 -11.88
C GLY A 173 25.82 -0.14 -10.90
N TRP A 174 24.87 0.72 -11.31
CA TRP A 174 23.74 1.13 -10.49
C TRP A 174 22.62 0.09 -10.54
N GLN A 175 22.20 -0.34 -9.36
CA GLN A 175 21.19 -1.37 -9.25
C GLN A 175 19.78 -0.80 -9.41
N GLN A 176 18.84 -1.62 -9.80
CA GLN A 176 17.43 -1.22 -9.85
C GLN A 176 16.94 -0.83 -8.45
N SER A 177 16.11 0.19 -8.37
CA SER A 177 15.56 0.76 -7.14
C SER A 177 16.54 1.55 -6.27
N ASP A 178 17.80 1.75 -6.70
CA ASP A 178 18.75 2.58 -5.98
C ASP A 178 18.42 4.07 -6.13
N LEU A 179 18.54 4.81 -5.03
CA LEU A 179 18.58 6.26 -5.01
C LEU A 179 20.04 6.74 -4.87
N VAL A 180 20.63 7.21 -5.96
CA VAL A 180 22.00 7.72 -5.97
C VAL A 180 22.02 9.25 -5.83
N ILE A 181 22.62 9.76 -4.75
CA ILE A 181 22.70 11.19 -4.48
C ILE A 181 24.09 11.70 -4.86
N ILE A 182 24.15 12.68 -5.79
CA ILE A 182 25.36 13.35 -6.21
C ILE A 182 25.39 14.75 -5.58
N ALA A 183 26.31 15.00 -4.67
CA ALA A 183 26.48 16.28 -4.01
C ALA A 183 27.82 16.93 -4.34
N GLY A 184 27.83 18.26 -4.40
CA GLY A 184 29.04 19.05 -4.64
C GLY A 184 28.79 20.52 -4.35
N ARG A 185 29.89 21.27 -4.09
CA ARG A 185 29.80 22.74 -3.93
C ARG A 185 29.32 23.39 -5.23
N PRO A 186 28.71 24.58 -5.17
CA PRO A 186 28.37 25.36 -6.36
C PRO A 186 29.56 25.48 -7.33
N ALA A 187 29.28 25.44 -8.61
CA ALA A 187 30.27 25.54 -9.70
C ALA A 187 31.29 24.37 -9.83
N MET A 188 31.10 23.26 -9.09
CA MET A 188 31.97 22.07 -9.19
C MET A 188 31.61 21.12 -10.33
N GLY A 189 30.68 21.48 -11.19
CA GLY A 189 30.30 20.65 -12.34
C GLY A 189 29.34 19.52 -12.06
N LYS A 190 28.58 19.57 -10.97
CA LYS A 190 27.57 18.55 -10.59
C LYS A 190 26.62 18.21 -11.74
N THR A 191 26.00 19.23 -12.34
CA THR A 191 25.05 19.07 -13.46
C THR A 191 25.73 18.51 -14.70
N SER A 192 26.95 18.97 -15.00
CA SER A 192 27.75 18.46 -16.14
C SER A 192 28.11 16.98 -15.96
N PHE A 193 28.42 16.56 -14.73
CA PHE A 193 28.66 15.15 -14.42
C PHE A 193 27.38 14.30 -14.57
N ALA A 194 26.25 14.79 -14.06
CA ALA A 194 24.96 14.10 -14.21
C ALA A 194 24.54 13.95 -15.68
N LEU A 195 24.75 15.00 -16.50
CA LEU A 195 24.49 14.94 -17.94
C LEU A 195 25.42 13.96 -18.65
N SER A 196 26.71 13.92 -18.26
CA SER A 196 27.65 12.94 -18.82
C SER A 196 27.27 11.52 -18.52
N LEU A 197 26.82 11.25 -17.29
CA LEU A 197 26.26 9.94 -16.90
C LEU A 197 25.04 9.59 -17.77
N ALA A 198 24.07 10.51 -17.84
CA ALA A 198 22.87 10.31 -18.64
C ALA A 198 23.20 10.04 -20.13
N LYS A 199 24.14 10.81 -20.68
CA LYS A 199 24.64 10.60 -22.05
C LYS A 199 25.29 9.21 -22.23
N ASN A 200 26.18 8.81 -21.34
CA ASN A 200 26.85 7.51 -21.43
C ASN A 200 25.81 6.38 -21.38
N ILE A 201 24.88 6.43 -20.41
CA ILE A 201 23.83 5.41 -20.24
C ILE A 201 22.92 5.36 -21.48
N ALA A 202 22.46 6.51 -21.95
CA ALA A 202 21.48 6.56 -23.04
C ALA A 202 22.10 6.27 -24.41
N VAL A 203 23.30 6.81 -24.69
CA VAL A 203 23.92 6.76 -26.03
C VAL A 203 24.86 5.56 -26.16
N ASP A 204 25.76 5.39 -25.21
CA ASP A 204 26.81 4.39 -25.32
C ASP A 204 26.29 2.99 -24.97
N TYR A 205 25.42 2.90 -23.94
CA TYR A 205 24.80 1.62 -23.51
C TYR A 205 23.37 1.43 -24.01
N ARG A 206 22.76 2.43 -24.65
CA ARG A 206 21.40 2.37 -25.23
C ARG A 206 20.31 1.99 -24.23
N ILE A 207 20.46 2.42 -22.96
CA ILE A 207 19.47 2.20 -21.91
C ILE A 207 18.59 3.45 -21.84
N PRO A 208 17.25 3.32 -21.90
CA PRO A 208 16.34 4.44 -21.79
C PRO A 208 16.58 5.25 -20.52
N THR A 209 16.77 6.56 -20.66
CA THR A 209 17.10 7.47 -19.56
C THR A 209 16.22 8.71 -19.64
N ALA A 210 15.58 9.09 -18.52
CA ALA A 210 14.85 10.34 -18.39
C ALA A 210 15.65 11.33 -17.54
N PHE A 211 15.73 12.58 -17.98
CA PHE A 211 16.42 13.66 -17.26
C PHE A 211 15.43 14.78 -16.97
N PHE A 212 15.26 15.12 -15.69
CA PHE A 212 14.40 16.21 -15.23
C PHE A 212 15.29 17.29 -14.61
N SER A 213 15.18 18.54 -15.09
CA SER A 213 15.89 19.69 -14.53
C SER A 213 14.89 20.66 -13.92
N LEU A 214 15.22 21.13 -12.72
CA LEU A 214 14.48 22.18 -12.02
C LEU A 214 15.26 23.51 -12.01
N GLU A 215 16.39 23.57 -12.72
CA GLU A 215 17.25 24.75 -12.88
C GLU A 215 17.11 25.31 -14.29
#